data_d7cd50b93d4c8b109e3a25642c5c3284
#
_entry.id   d7cd50b93d4c8b109e3a25642c5c3284
#
_cell.length_a   1.000
_cell.length_b   1.000
_cell.length_c   1.000
_cell.angle_alpha   90.00
_cell.angle_beta   90.00
_cell.angle_gamma   90.00
#
_symmetry.space_group_name_H-M   'P 1'
#
loop_
_entity.id
_entity.type
_entity.pdbx_description
1 polymer ?
#
loop_
_entity_poly.entity_id
_entity_poly.type
_entity_poly.pdbx_seq_one_letter_code
_entity_poly.pdbx_strand_id
1 'polypeptide(L)'
;MKTFHKLIVLGGVMCALVSCEAPKQSAQGPQMRPATITGARRIANVRTTAYTHTEKGGSRNAIGRRLSGRNVMSAASDWSRFPLGTRFQIVGTSERYVIDDYGGALVGTNTIDLYKTSRAAMRRWGVRRVDIDILEWGSKEQSLKVLGPRRKHRIIRRMIAGLEKA
;
A
#
# COMPACT_ATOMS: atom_id res chain seq x y z
N MET A 1 -42.64 -8.36 89.06
CA MET A 1 -41.78 -9.15 88.22
C MET A 1 -41.20 -8.20 87.17
N LYS A 2 -39.94 -7.78 87.34
CA LYS A 2 -39.24 -6.82 86.43
C LYS A 2 -38.00 -7.49 85.98
N THR A 3 -37.95 -7.82 84.71
CA THR A 3 -36.80 -8.44 84.07
C THR A 3 -35.93 -7.34 83.36
N PHE A 4 -34.71 -7.16 83.85
CA PHE A 4 -33.74 -6.27 83.33
C PHE A 4 -33.04 -6.92 82.11
N HIS A 5 -33.10 -6.31 80.98
CA HIS A 5 -32.30 -6.70 79.86
C HIS A 5 -31.06 -5.79 79.72
N LYS A 6 -29.91 -6.40 79.82
CA LYS A 6 -28.60 -5.75 79.61
C LYS A 6 -28.39 -5.43 78.16
N LEU A 7 -28.13 -4.17 77.92
CA LEU A 7 -27.70 -3.67 76.56
C LEU A 7 -26.19 -3.90 76.42
N ILE A 8 -25.81 -4.78 75.48
CA ILE A 8 -24.44 -4.97 75.12
C ILE A 8 -24.20 -4.10 73.84
N VAL A 9 -23.39 -3.05 73.98
CA VAL A 9 -22.91 -2.23 72.85
C VAL A 9 -21.71 -2.91 72.30
N LEU A 10 -21.85 -3.49 71.09
CA LEU A 10 -20.73 -4.05 70.29
C LEU A 10 -20.24 -2.96 69.35
N GLY A 11 -19.05 -2.40 69.65
CA GLY A 11 -18.38 -1.46 68.79
C GLY A 11 -17.87 -2.14 67.54
N GLY A 12 -18.49 -1.88 66.37
CA GLY A 12 -18.03 -2.36 65.11
C GLY A 12 -16.93 -1.44 64.55
N VAL A 13 -15.72 -1.94 64.49
CA VAL A 13 -14.60 -1.31 63.76
C VAL A 13 -14.86 -1.49 62.26
N MET A 14 -15.20 -0.40 61.56
CA MET A 14 -15.38 -0.37 60.11
C MET A 14 -14.01 -0.25 59.46
N CYS A 15 -13.47 -1.38 59.03
CA CYS A 15 -12.25 -1.43 58.22
C CYS A 15 -12.61 -0.98 56.78
N ALA A 16 -12.28 0.27 56.42
CA ALA A 16 -12.40 0.74 55.04
C ALA A 16 -11.30 0.09 54.19
N LEU A 17 -11.70 -0.91 53.42
CA LEU A 17 -10.83 -1.47 52.35
C LEU A 17 -10.76 -0.45 51.22
N VAL A 18 -9.69 0.32 51.18
CA VAL A 18 -9.32 1.11 50.01
C VAL A 18 -8.85 0.14 48.94
N SER A 19 -9.74 -0.17 48.01
CA SER A 19 -9.39 -0.91 46.81
C SER A 19 -8.57 0.01 45.90
N CYS A 20 -7.25 -0.18 45.87
CA CYS A 20 -6.37 0.42 44.88
C CYS A 20 -6.59 -0.31 43.55
N GLU A 21 -7.49 0.19 42.71
CA GLU A 21 -7.51 -0.21 41.30
C GLU A 21 -6.31 0.37 40.61
N ALA A 22 -5.34 -0.50 40.26
CA ALA A 22 -4.22 -0.17 39.41
C ALA A 22 -4.76 0.16 38.01
N PRO A 23 -4.30 1.22 37.36
CA PRO A 23 -4.70 1.53 36.00
C PRO A 23 -4.29 0.37 35.07
N LYS A 24 -5.24 -0.23 34.36
CA LYS A 24 -5.00 -1.18 33.28
C LYS A 24 -4.28 -0.44 32.17
N GLN A 25 -2.95 -0.44 32.19
CA GLN A 25 -2.15 -0.10 31.03
C GLN A 25 -2.47 -1.12 29.95
N SER A 26 -3.25 -0.69 28.96
CA SER A 26 -3.36 -1.40 27.68
C SER A 26 -1.96 -1.46 27.08
N ALA A 27 -1.37 -2.66 27.10
CA ALA A 27 -0.13 -2.93 26.40
C ALA A 27 -0.41 -2.77 24.90
N GLN A 28 -0.23 -1.55 24.39
CA GLN A 28 -0.04 -1.32 22.98
C GLN A 28 1.30 -1.99 22.63
N GLY A 29 1.21 -3.15 21.98
CA GLY A 29 2.40 -3.81 21.42
C GLY A 29 3.16 -2.82 20.53
N PRO A 30 4.47 -3.01 20.37
CA PRO A 30 5.28 -2.08 19.59
C PRO A 30 4.69 -1.96 18.18
N GLN A 31 4.08 -0.80 17.90
CA GLN A 31 3.70 -0.44 16.53
C GLN A 31 5.01 -0.32 15.75
N MET A 32 5.31 -1.36 14.97
CA MET A 32 6.40 -1.31 14.00
C MET A 32 6.11 -0.17 13.03
N ARG A 33 6.71 0.98 13.27
CA ARG A 33 6.74 2.08 12.30
C ARG A 33 7.45 1.54 11.05
N PRO A 34 6.84 1.65 9.87
CA PRO A 34 7.50 1.23 8.64
C PRO A 34 8.86 1.89 8.57
N ALA A 35 9.91 1.09 8.38
CA ALA A 35 11.27 1.62 8.27
C ALA A 35 11.32 2.64 7.12
N THR A 36 11.69 3.88 7.42
CA THR A 36 11.98 4.87 6.40
C THR A 36 13.24 4.40 5.67
N ILE A 37 13.11 4.07 4.38
CA ILE A 37 14.25 3.67 3.56
C ILE A 37 15.07 4.93 3.30
N THR A 38 16.22 5.04 3.97
CA THR A 38 17.15 6.17 3.78
C THR A 38 17.67 6.16 2.34
N GLY A 39 17.50 7.27 1.62
CA GLY A 39 17.90 7.42 0.22
C GLY A 39 16.78 7.21 -0.81
N ALA A 40 15.58 6.79 -0.43
CA ALA A 40 14.46 6.68 -1.35
C ALA A 40 13.94 8.08 -1.73
N ARG A 41 13.69 8.31 -3.04
CA ARG A 41 13.05 9.54 -3.51
C ARG A 41 11.54 9.45 -3.33
N ARG A 42 10.98 10.28 -2.45
CA ARG A 42 9.53 10.36 -2.24
C ARG A 42 8.83 11.13 -3.36
N ILE A 43 7.73 10.56 -3.84
CA ILE A 43 6.78 11.23 -4.72
C ILE A 43 5.44 11.25 -4.00
N ALA A 44 4.97 12.46 -3.69
CA ALA A 44 3.71 12.66 -2.96
C ALA A 44 2.51 12.67 -3.90
N ASN A 45 1.35 12.32 -3.35
CA ASN A 45 0.03 12.51 -3.98
C ASN A 45 -0.13 11.80 -5.34
N VAL A 46 0.48 10.63 -5.50
CA VAL A 46 0.34 9.81 -6.72
C VAL A 46 -1.06 9.22 -6.77
N ARG A 47 -1.77 9.44 -7.88
CA ARG A 47 -3.06 8.79 -8.11
C ARG A 47 -2.83 7.31 -8.38
N THR A 48 -3.54 6.45 -7.66
CA THR A 48 -3.50 5.01 -7.87
C THR A 48 -4.90 4.46 -8.12
N THR A 49 -4.96 3.46 -8.99
CA THR A 49 -6.11 2.61 -9.26
C THR A 49 -5.71 1.16 -9.02
N ALA A 50 -6.60 0.23 -9.25
CA ALA A 50 -6.25 -1.18 -9.15
C ALA A 50 -6.93 -1.99 -10.27
N TYR A 51 -6.22 -3.01 -10.76
CA TYR A 51 -6.69 -3.96 -11.75
C TYR A 51 -6.47 -5.41 -11.31
N THR A 52 -7.06 -6.36 -12.04
CA THR A 52 -6.92 -7.80 -11.78
C THR A 52 -6.80 -8.59 -13.08
N HIS A 53 -6.22 -9.77 -13.01
CA HIS A 53 -6.04 -10.69 -14.14
C HIS A 53 -7.36 -11.15 -14.79
N THR A 54 -8.51 -10.90 -14.18
CA THR A 54 -9.83 -11.22 -14.74
C THR A 54 -10.34 -10.15 -15.70
N GLU A 55 -9.60 -9.07 -15.90
CA GLU A 55 -9.91 -8.03 -16.86
C GLU A 55 -9.29 -8.33 -18.24
N LYS A 56 -9.59 -7.50 -19.23
CA LYS A 56 -9.20 -7.71 -20.63
C LYS A 56 -7.69 -7.94 -20.86
N GLY A 57 -6.82 -7.44 -19.97
CA GLY A 57 -5.37 -7.61 -20.03
C GLY A 57 -4.88 -9.04 -19.72
N GLY A 58 -5.71 -9.85 -19.05
CA GLY A 58 -5.38 -11.22 -18.70
C GLY A 58 -4.35 -11.33 -17.56
N SER A 59 -3.64 -12.48 -17.52
CA SER A 59 -2.74 -12.83 -16.40
C SER A 59 -1.25 -12.54 -16.66
N ARG A 60 -0.92 -11.91 -17.80
CA ARG A 60 0.45 -11.59 -18.18
C ARG A 60 0.66 -10.08 -18.30
N ASN A 61 1.81 -9.64 -17.85
CA ASN A 61 2.24 -8.24 -17.98
C ASN A 61 2.81 -7.94 -19.39
N ALA A 62 3.17 -6.69 -19.64
CA ALA A 62 3.67 -6.22 -20.93
C ALA A 62 4.96 -6.89 -21.40
N ILE A 63 5.73 -7.52 -20.53
CA ILE A 63 6.94 -8.28 -20.85
C ILE A 63 6.69 -9.79 -20.95
N GLY A 64 5.42 -10.23 -20.97
CA GLY A 64 5.03 -11.63 -21.13
C GLY A 64 5.12 -12.50 -19.88
N ARG A 65 5.51 -11.95 -18.73
CA ARG A 65 5.58 -12.66 -17.45
C ARG A 65 4.21 -12.69 -16.78
N ARG A 66 3.99 -13.65 -15.88
CA ARG A 66 2.80 -13.67 -15.03
C ARG A 66 2.80 -12.46 -14.10
N LEU A 67 1.61 -11.85 -13.93
CA LEU A 67 1.40 -10.80 -12.95
C LEU A 67 1.70 -11.33 -11.54
N SER A 68 2.52 -10.59 -10.79
CA SER A 68 2.91 -10.93 -9.42
C SER A 68 1.98 -10.28 -8.41
N GLY A 69 1.46 -11.06 -7.49
CA GLY A 69 0.66 -10.59 -6.34
C GLY A 69 1.33 -10.89 -4.99
N ARG A 70 2.63 -11.21 -4.97
CA ARG A 70 3.38 -11.59 -3.76
C ARG A 70 4.71 -10.85 -3.72
N ASN A 71 5.24 -10.64 -2.52
CA ASN A 71 6.53 -9.98 -2.26
C ASN A 71 6.64 -8.60 -2.94
N VAL A 72 7.06 -8.60 -4.21
CA VAL A 72 7.02 -7.43 -5.08
C VAL A 72 5.91 -7.65 -6.11
N MET A 73 4.88 -6.81 -6.05
CA MET A 73 3.67 -6.94 -6.84
C MET A 73 3.80 -6.19 -8.17
N SER A 74 3.09 -6.65 -9.19
CA SER A 74 3.03 -5.97 -10.49
C SER A 74 2.25 -4.67 -10.41
N ALA A 75 2.67 -3.68 -11.20
CA ALA A 75 1.95 -2.44 -11.42
C ALA A 75 2.12 -1.96 -12.86
N ALA A 76 1.09 -1.28 -13.36
CA ALA A 76 1.10 -0.64 -14.67
C ALA A 76 1.20 0.88 -14.55
N SER A 77 1.86 1.51 -15.52
CA SER A 77 1.99 2.97 -15.59
C SER A 77 2.20 3.46 -17.01
N ASP A 78 2.30 4.77 -17.18
CA ASP A 78 2.96 5.38 -18.32
C ASP A 78 4.48 5.24 -18.16
N TRP A 79 5.13 4.45 -19.00
CA TRP A 79 6.58 4.21 -18.89
C TRP A 79 7.43 5.45 -19.20
N SER A 80 6.86 6.48 -19.80
CA SER A 80 7.56 7.76 -19.92
C SER A 80 7.67 8.53 -18.60
N ARG A 81 6.88 8.13 -17.59
CA ARG A 81 6.87 8.70 -16.23
C ARG A 81 7.55 7.79 -15.22
N PHE A 82 7.19 6.51 -15.28
CA PHE A 82 7.74 5.46 -14.43
C PHE A 82 8.22 4.33 -15.36
N PRO A 83 9.49 4.34 -15.80
CA PRO A 83 10.03 3.37 -16.74
C PRO A 83 9.89 1.93 -16.27
N LEU A 84 9.90 1.00 -17.22
CA LEU A 84 9.90 -0.44 -16.93
C LEU A 84 11.00 -0.82 -15.93
N GLY A 85 10.60 -1.53 -14.88
CA GLY A 85 11.49 -1.95 -13.80
C GLY A 85 11.51 -1.01 -12.59
N THR A 86 10.88 0.18 -12.66
CA THR A 86 10.78 1.08 -11.50
C THR A 86 10.17 0.34 -10.32
N ARG A 87 10.87 0.33 -9.19
CA ARG A 87 10.42 -0.29 -7.92
C ARG A 87 10.05 0.79 -6.92
N PHE A 88 8.94 0.62 -6.25
CA PHE A 88 8.48 1.56 -5.24
C PHE A 88 7.75 0.87 -4.10
N GLN A 89 7.65 1.57 -2.99
CA GLN A 89 6.86 1.18 -1.82
C GLN A 89 5.80 2.24 -1.54
N ILE A 90 4.59 1.82 -1.17
CA ILE A 90 3.56 2.74 -0.69
C ILE A 90 3.91 3.16 0.73
N VAL A 91 4.01 4.46 0.96
CA VAL A 91 4.35 5.03 2.26
C VAL A 91 3.32 4.62 3.32
N GLY A 92 3.81 4.25 4.49
CA GLY A 92 2.95 3.77 5.58
C GLY A 92 2.52 2.31 5.47
N THR A 93 2.97 1.57 4.44
CA THR A 93 2.69 0.15 4.26
C THR A 93 3.96 -0.65 4.01
N SER A 94 3.85 -1.99 4.00
CA SER A 94 4.91 -2.89 3.52
C SER A 94 4.75 -3.27 2.04
N GLU A 95 3.74 -2.73 1.34
CA GLU A 95 3.44 -3.08 -0.03
C GLU A 95 4.49 -2.52 -1.00
N ARG A 96 5.19 -3.42 -1.70
CA ARG A 96 6.20 -3.11 -2.71
C ARG A 96 5.72 -3.51 -4.08
N TYR A 97 6.01 -2.68 -5.07
CA TYR A 97 5.59 -2.87 -6.45
C TYR A 97 6.75 -2.71 -7.41
N VAL A 98 6.59 -3.30 -8.59
CA VAL A 98 7.45 -3.06 -9.75
C VAL A 98 6.57 -2.67 -10.94
N ILE A 99 6.98 -1.66 -11.67
CA ILE A 99 6.36 -1.30 -12.95
C ILE A 99 6.83 -2.32 -13.99
N ASP A 100 5.96 -3.24 -14.35
CA ASP A 100 6.22 -4.30 -15.34
C ASP A 100 5.11 -4.40 -16.40
N ASP A 101 4.14 -3.47 -16.31
CA ASP A 101 3.03 -3.37 -17.24
C ASP A 101 2.72 -1.93 -17.63
N TYR A 102 1.93 -1.73 -18.68
CA TYR A 102 1.39 -0.44 -19.08
C TYR A 102 -0.07 -0.53 -19.50
N GLY A 103 -0.81 0.54 -19.34
CA GLY A 103 -2.21 0.65 -19.75
C GLY A 103 -2.44 1.83 -20.67
N GLY A 104 -3.23 1.64 -21.72
CA GLY A 104 -3.52 2.72 -22.67
C GLY A 104 -4.16 3.95 -22.02
N ALA A 105 -5.00 3.74 -21.02
CA ALA A 105 -5.64 4.82 -20.26
C ALA A 105 -4.68 5.55 -19.30
N LEU A 106 -3.51 4.98 -19.01
CA LEU A 106 -2.52 5.57 -18.13
C LEU A 106 -1.59 6.55 -18.86
N VAL A 107 -1.44 6.39 -20.19
CA VAL A 107 -0.49 7.17 -21.00
C VAL A 107 -0.84 8.65 -21.00
N GLY A 108 0.10 9.47 -20.59
CA GLY A 108 -0.05 10.91 -20.40
C GLY A 108 -0.58 11.30 -19.02
N THR A 109 -0.73 10.32 -18.11
CA THR A 109 -1.14 10.57 -16.73
C THR A 109 -0.02 10.24 -15.74
N ASN A 110 -0.16 10.68 -14.48
CA ASN A 110 0.70 10.26 -13.36
C ASN A 110 0.04 9.14 -12.55
N THR A 111 -0.87 8.36 -13.17
CA THR A 111 -1.57 7.28 -12.48
C THR A 111 -0.75 6.00 -12.53
N ILE A 112 -0.66 5.33 -11.39
CA ILE A 112 -0.16 3.96 -11.28
C ILE A 112 -1.34 3.04 -11.02
N ASP A 113 -1.46 1.96 -11.79
CA ASP A 113 -2.49 0.94 -11.64
C ASP A 113 -1.90 -0.30 -10.98
N LEU A 114 -2.40 -0.65 -9.80
CA LEU A 114 -1.83 -1.67 -8.93
C LEU A 114 -2.50 -3.02 -9.16
N TYR A 115 -1.72 -4.04 -9.48
CA TYR A 115 -2.28 -5.39 -9.59
C TYR A 115 -2.77 -5.90 -8.23
N LYS A 116 -3.99 -6.41 -8.22
CA LYS A 116 -4.58 -7.12 -7.08
C LYS A 116 -5.04 -8.52 -7.50
N THR A 117 -4.81 -9.51 -6.65
CA THR A 117 -5.04 -10.92 -6.97
C THR A 117 -6.51 -11.31 -7.06
N SER A 118 -7.43 -10.42 -6.64
CA SER A 118 -8.87 -10.67 -6.70
C SER A 118 -9.68 -9.40 -6.97
N ARG A 119 -10.87 -9.56 -7.55
CA ARG A 119 -11.82 -8.46 -7.74
C ARG A 119 -12.23 -7.80 -6.42
N ALA A 120 -12.34 -8.56 -5.35
CA ALA A 120 -12.65 -8.01 -4.02
C ALA A 120 -11.53 -7.10 -3.51
N ALA A 121 -10.27 -7.50 -3.64
CA ALA A 121 -9.12 -6.67 -3.28
C ALA A 121 -9.00 -5.42 -4.17
N MET A 122 -9.22 -5.56 -5.48
CA MET A 122 -9.27 -4.46 -6.43
C MET A 122 -10.34 -3.42 -6.05
N ARG A 123 -11.57 -3.87 -5.75
CA ARG A 123 -12.68 -2.97 -5.35
C ARG A 123 -12.40 -2.29 -4.01
N ARG A 124 -11.81 -3.00 -3.03
CA ARG A 124 -11.40 -2.40 -1.75
C ARG A 124 -10.34 -1.33 -1.93
N TRP A 125 -9.43 -1.51 -2.89
CA TRP A 125 -8.46 -0.47 -3.21
C TRP A 125 -9.14 0.73 -3.83
N GLY A 126 -9.92 0.54 -4.87
CA GLY A 126 -10.62 1.59 -5.59
C GLY A 126 -9.65 2.59 -6.23
N VAL A 127 -10.00 3.87 -6.12
CA VAL A 127 -9.17 5.01 -6.57
C VAL A 127 -8.76 5.80 -5.34
N ARG A 128 -7.44 6.01 -5.17
CA ARG A 128 -6.92 6.82 -4.06
C ARG A 128 -5.63 7.52 -4.44
N ARG A 129 -5.24 8.48 -3.62
CA ARG A 129 -3.94 9.13 -3.73
C ARG A 129 -3.06 8.69 -2.57
N VAL A 130 -1.82 8.35 -2.89
CA VAL A 130 -0.85 7.85 -1.91
C VAL A 130 0.51 8.48 -2.17
N ASP A 131 1.33 8.53 -1.15
CA ASP A 131 2.75 8.83 -1.31
C ASP A 131 3.48 7.52 -1.59
N ILE A 132 4.47 7.58 -2.46
CA ILE A 132 5.34 6.45 -2.77
C ILE A 132 6.80 6.82 -2.56
N ASP A 133 7.58 5.86 -2.07
CA ASP A 133 9.03 5.94 -2.01
C ASP A 133 9.61 5.11 -3.15
N ILE A 134 10.31 5.77 -4.09
CA ILE A 134 11.01 5.09 -5.17
C ILE A 134 12.24 4.41 -4.60
N LEU A 135 12.28 3.10 -4.67
CA LEU A 135 13.39 2.25 -4.21
C LEU A 135 14.47 2.11 -5.29
N GLU A 136 14.02 2.02 -6.56
CA GLU A 136 14.88 1.86 -7.71
C GLU A 136 14.16 2.42 -8.95
N TRP A 137 14.83 3.22 -9.74
CA TRP A 137 14.30 3.66 -11.02
C TRP A 137 14.48 2.57 -12.08
N GLY A 138 13.47 2.40 -12.91
CA GLY A 138 13.52 1.51 -14.07
C GLY A 138 14.39 2.04 -15.19
N SER A 139 14.53 1.24 -16.25
CA SER A 139 15.41 1.55 -17.37
C SER A 139 14.62 2.10 -18.58
N LYS A 140 15.04 3.27 -19.05
CA LYS A 140 14.59 3.89 -20.29
C LYS A 140 14.89 2.99 -21.49
N GLU A 141 16.10 2.44 -21.55
CA GLU A 141 16.58 1.59 -22.63
C GLU A 141 15.75 0.31 -22.72
N GLN A 142 15.49 -0.35 -21.58
CA GLN A 142 14.63 -1.53 -21.54
C GLN A 142 13.20 -1.21 -21.95
N SER A 143 12.66 -0.07 -21.52
CA SER A 143 11.34 0.39 -21.93
C SER A 143 11.27 0.57 -23.46
N LEU A 144 12.24 1.25 -24.05
CA LEU A 144 12.32 1.47 -25.50
C LEU A 144 12.48 0.16 -26.27
N LYS A 145 13.29 -0.79 -25.76
CA LYS A 145 13.47 -2.11 -26.37
C LYS A 145 12.15 -2.88 -26.44
N VAL A 146 11.34 -2.84 -25.38
CA VAL A 146 10.05 -3.54 -25.35
C VAL A 146 8.99 -2.83 -26.18
N LEU A 147 8.96 -1.50 -26.19
CA LEU A 147 7.97 -0.70 -26.91
C LEU A 147 8.25 -0.60 -28.42
N GLY A 148 9.51 -0.65 -28.83
CA GLY A 148 9.94 -0.47 -30.23
C GLY A 148 9.17 -1.33 -31.24
N PRO A 149 9.09 -2.65 -31.08
CA PRO A 149 8.31 -3.54 -31.96
C PRO A 149 6.81 -3.23 -32.02
N ARG A 150 6.27 -2.52 -31.02
CA ARG A 150 4.85 -2.16 -30.89
C ARG A 150 4.54 -0.74 -31.37
N ARG A 151 5.50 -0.06 -32.00
CA ARG A 151 5.43 1.34 -32.45
C ARG A 151 4.24 1.66 -33.39
N LYS A 152 3.66 0.65 -34.04
CA LYS A 152 2.43 0.83 -34.87
C LYS A 152 1.25 1.42 -34.08
N HIS A 153 1.17 1.20 -32.77
CA HIS A 153 0.09 1.72 -31.93
C HIS A 153 0.37 3.16 -31.48
N ARG A 154 -0.64 4.05 -31.65
CA ARG A 154 -0.53 5.48 -31.29
C ARG A 154 -0.08 5.71 -29.85
N ILE A 155 -0.63 4.94 -28.92
CA ILE A 155 -0.30 5.03 -27.48
C ILE A 155 1.17 4.72 -27.23
N ILE A 156 1.70 3.68 -27.89
CA ILE A 156 3.10 3.28 -27.77
C ILE A 156 4.02 4.38 -28.31
N ARG A 157 3.69 4.97 -29.46
CA ARG A 157 4.46 6.12 -30.00
C ARG A 157 4.52 7.28 -29.02
N ARG A 158 3.41 7.55 -28.30
CA ARG A 158 3.36 8.62 -27.29
C ARG A 158 4.29 8.32 -26.11
N MET A 159 4.30 7.08 -25.60
CA MET A 159 5.23 6.67 -24.53
C MET A 159 6.69 6.77 -24.99
N ILE A 160 7.02 6.27 -26.21
CA ILE A 160 8.36 6.37 -26.78
C ILE A 160 8.80 7.83 -26.86
N ALA A 161 7.98 8.71 -27.43
CA ALA A 161 8.30 10.14 -27.54
C ALA A 161 8.50 10.81 -26.17
N GLY A 162 7.76 10.37 -25.14
CA GLY A 162 7.95 10.83 -23.77
C GLY A 162 9.28 10.35 -23.17
N LEU A 163 9.64 9.08 -23.39
CA LEU A 163 10.93 8.51 -22.96
C LEU A 163 12.13 9.19 -23.61
N GLU A 164 12.02 9.54 -24.91
CA GLU A 164 13.12 10.19 -25.65
C GLU A 164 13.37 11.63 -25.20
N LYS A 165 12.37 12.29 -24.57
CA LYS A 165 12.48 13.67 -24.06
C LYS A 165 12.95 13.76 -22.59
N ALA A 166 12.80 12.67 -21.81
CA ALA A 166 13.20 12.58 -20.41
C ALA A 166 14.68 12.20 -20.29
#